data_585f4e2287b952948bc6814f8e76adfe
#
_entry.id   585f4e2287b952948bc6814f8e76adfe
#
_cell.length_a   1.000
_cell.length_b   1.000
_cell.length_c   1.000
_cell.angle_alpha   90.00
_cell.angle_beta   90.00
_cell.angle_gamma   90.00
#
_symmetry.space_group_name_H-M   'P 1'
#
loop_
_entity.id
_entity.type
_entity.pdbx_description
1 polymer ?
#
loop_
_entity_poly.entity_id
_entity_poly.type
_entity_poly.pdbx_seq_one_letter_code
_entity_poly.pdbx_strand_id
1 'polypeptide(L)'
;MPPGIAVTVRARVSLAVLVLVAVAAAGCSKAAFDPSGPCTADGRAAGAYPELEALVPRSLEGRPPDTVDSGRNCSAAALSTFATHGIKELKFAGSTWSSGPDAGTSIAVFSAPGLQADWVHEFYLTGAEKASTTETVEESTPTVNGKPAFRIDALNGESYQSVIDWQDGDRVRIVLVASFIRDVSKEQHEQHVQAALDAASG
;
A
#
# COMPACT_ATOMS: atom_id res chain seq x y z
N MET A 1 -24.94 38.11 -33.35
CA MET A 1 -23.80 37.21 -33.20
C MET A 1 -23.59 36.99 -31.71
N PRO A 2 -23.91 35.80 -31.15
CA PRO A 2 -23.60 35.49 -29.77
C PRO A 2 -22.17 34.89 -29.66
N PRO A 3 -21.42 35.17 -28.58
CA PRO A 3 -20.07 34.63 -28.39
C PRO A 3 -20.12 33.16 -27.99
N GLY A 4 -19.27 32.38 -28.64
CA GLY A 4 -19.12 30.94 -28.38
C GLY A 4 -18.51 30.66 -27.02
N ILE A 5 -19.16 29.78 -26.26
CA ILE A 5 -18.68 29.24 -25.00
C ILE A 5 -17.66 28.15 -25.33
N ALA A 6 -16.38 28.43 -25.08
CA ALA A 6 -15.33 27.41 -25.13
C ALA A 6 -15.46 26.50 -23.88
N VAL A 7 -15.95 25.30 -24.08
CA VAL A 7 -15.93 24.24 -23.05
C VAL A 7 -14.54 23.66 -23.02
N THR A 8 -13.77 24.09 -22.04
CA THR A 8 -12.46 23.48 -21.74
C THR A 8 -12.70 22.14 -21.01
N VAL A 9 -12.61 21.03 -21.74
CA VAL A 9 -12.57 19.70 -21.16
C VAL A 9 -11.22 19.53 -20.48
N ARG A 10 -11.17 19.73 -19.18
CA ARG A 10 -10.03 19.35 -18.37
C ARG A 10 -10.04 17.82 -18.26
N ALA A 11 -9.15 17.16 -18.97
CA ALA A 11 -8.83 15.76 -18.77
C ALA A 11 -8.29 15.61 -17.35
N ARG A 12 -9.09 15.04 -16.44
CA ARG A 12 -8.66 14.64 -15.09
C ARG A 12 -7.84 13.38 -15.24
N VAL A 13 -6.53 13.53 -15.27
CA VAL A 13 -5.63 12.39 -15.07
C VAL A 13 -5.60 12.13 -13.57
N SER A 14 -6.50 11.28 -13.09
CA SER A 14 -6.46 10.75 -11.74
C SER A 14 -5.37 9.70 -11.70
N LEU A 15 -4.17 10.09 -11.24
CA LEU A 15 -3.11 9.14 -10.94
C LEU A 15 -3.23 8.76 -9.46
N ALA A 16 -4.01 7.72 -9.20
CA ALA A 16 -4.08 7.11 -7.89
C ALA A 16 -2.75 6.44 -7.58
N VAL A 17 -1.95 7.03 -6.69
CA VAL A 17 -0.80 6.34 -6.07
C VAL A 17 -1.31 5.58 -4.85
N LEU A 18 -2.29 4.73 -5.04
CA LEU A 18 -2.44 3.52 -4.27
C LEU A 18 -1.64 2.47 -5.02
N VAL A 19 -0.33 2.43 -4.81
CA VAL A 19 0.52 1.34 -5.32
C VAL A 19 0.35 0.12 -4.43
N LEU A 20 -0.89 -0.32 -4.27
CA LEU A 20 -1.24 -1.72 -4.24
C LEU A 20 -1.39 -2.11 -5.70
N VAL A 21 -0.36 -2.66 -6.27
CA VAL A 21 -0.25 -3.30 -7.56
C VAL A 21 -1.58 -3.39 -8.33
N ALA A 22 -1.99 -2.32 -9.02
CA ALA A 22 -3.06 -2.40 -10.01
C ALA A 22 -2.47 -3.00 -11.29
N VAL A 23 -2.55 -4.31 -11.42
CA VAL A 23 -2.26 -4.98 -12.68
C VAL A 23 -3.40 -4.66 -13.65
N ALA A 24 -3.08 -3.87 -14.68
CA ALA A 24 -3.97 -3.57 -15.79
C ALA A 24 -4.55 -4.86 -16.40
N ALA A 25 -5.87 -4.94 -16.47
CA ALA A 25 -6.59 -6.02 -17.16
C ALA A 25 -6.48 -5.81 -18.68
N ALA A 26 -5.44 -6.37 -19.31
CA ALA A 26 -5.41 -6.62 -20.73
C ALA A 26 -5.94 -8.06 -20.95
N GLY A 27 -7.05 -8.19 -21.67
CA GLY A 27 -7.72 -9.46 -21.91
C GLY A 27 -6.87 -10.45 -22.71
N CYS A 28 -6.30 -11.39 -21.98
CA CYS A 28 -5.96 -12.74 -22.40
C CYS A 28 -6.35 -13.59 -21.20
N SER A 29 -6.83 -14.82 -21.41
CA SER A 29 -7.13 -15.75 -20.32
C SER A 29 -5.84 -15.93 -19.48
N LYS A 30 -5.67 -15.12 -18.43
CA LYS A 30 -4.57 -15.28 -17.50
C LYS A 30 -4.75 -16.63 -16.85
N ALA A 31 -3.75 -17.50 -16.96
CA ALA A 31 -3.66 -18.66 -16.10
C ALA A 31 -3.93 -18.22 -14.66
N ALA A 32 -4.76 -18.95 -13.93
CA ALA A 32 -5.02 -18.64 -12.54
C ALA A 32 -3.68 -18.56 -11.79
N PHE A 33 -3.56 -17.59 -10.87
CA PHE A 33 -2.35 -17.43 -10.07
C PHE A 33 -2.07 -18.74 -9.31
N ASP A 34 -0.91 -19.33 -9.55
CA ASP A 34 -0.42 -20.51 -8.85
C ASP A 34 0.66 -20.10 -7.83
N PRO A 35 0.34 -20.06 -6.52
CA PRO A 35 1.29 -19.68 -5.49
C PRO A 35 2.40 -20.72 -5.28
N SER A 36 2.24 -21.96 -5.73
CA SER A 36 3.22 -23.05 -5.60
C SER A 36 4.19 -23.14 -6.78
N GLY A 37 3.86 -22.50 -7.90
CA GLY A 37 4.68 -22.49 -9.10
C GLY A 37 5.95 -21.64 -8.95
N PRO A 38 6.86 -21.67 -9.93
CA PRO A 38 8.06 -20.84 -9.92
C PRO A 38 7.72 -19.36 -9.97
N CYS A 39 8.58 -18.51 -9.35
CA CYS A 39 8.41 -17.05 -9.34
C CYS A 39 8.75 -16.44 -10.69
N THR A 40 7.87 -16.61 -11.68
CA THR A 40 8.03 -16.10 -13.05
C THR A 40 7.05 -14.99 -13.39
N ALA A 41 6.03 -14.79 -12.56
CA ALA A 41 5.03 -13.74 -12.73
C ALA A 41 4.49 -13.28 -11.38
N ASP A 42 4.12 -11.99 -11.34
CA ASP A 42 3.41 -11.39 -10.22
C ASP A 42 1.98 -11.94 -10.20
N GLY A 43 1.41 -12.04 -9.01
CA GLY A 43 0.02 -12.45 -8.87
C GLY A 43 -0.45 -12.42 -7.42
N ARG A 44 -1.78 -12.43 -7.28
CA ARG A 44 -2.45 -12.50 -5.97
C ARG A 44 -3.81 -13.16 -6.08
N ALA A 45 -4.23 -13.79 -5.01
CA ALA A 45 -5.58 -14.35 -4.83
C ALA A 45 -5.86 -14.49 -3.33
N ALA A 46 -7.12 -14.49 -2.97
CA ALA A 46 -7.53 -14.86 -1.62
C ALA A 46 -7.14 -16.31 -1.34
N GLY A 47 -6.52 -16.57 -0.18
CA GLY A 47 -6.06 -17.89 0.23
C GLY A 47 -4.78 -18.37 -0.45
N ALA A 48 -4.07 -17.54 -1.22
CA ALA A 48 -2.82 -17.95 -1.87
C ALA A 48 -1.70 -18.28 -0.87
N TYR A 49 -1.58 -17.48 0.19
CA TYR A 49 -0.66 -17.70 1.32
C TYR A 49 -1.43 -17.56 2.64
N PRO A 50 -2.19 -18.61 3.05
CA PRO A 50 -3.07 -18.52 4.22
C PRO A 50 -2.30 -18.25 5.52
N GLU A 51 -1.04 -18.67 5.63
CA GLU A 51 -0.17 -18.37 6.76
C GLU A 51 0.16 -16.87 6.89
N LEU A 52 0.26 -16.15 5.78
CA LEU A 52 0.44 -14.69 5.80
C LEU A 52 -0.91 -13.98 6.02
N GLU A 53 -1.99 -14.47 5.41
CA GLU A 53 -3.33 -13.92 5.62
C GLU A 53 -3.82 -14.06 7.07
N ALA A 54 -3.31 -15.03 7.82
CA ALA A 54 -3.60 -15.18 9.24
C ALA A 54 -2.96 -14.08 10.11
N LEU A 55 -1.98 -13.33 9.57
CA LEU A 55 -1.25 -12.29 10.28
C LEU A 55 -1.84 -10.89 10.07
N VAL A 56 -2.76 -10.71 9.12
CA VAL A 56 -3.39 -9.42 8.87
C VAL A 56 -4.74 -9.31 9.60
N PRO A 57 -5.12 -8.11 10.07
CA PRO A 57 -6.33 -7.93 10.84
C PRO A 57 -7.59 -8.30 10.05
N ARG A 58 -8.58 -8.83 10.77
CA ARG A 58 -9.91 -9.17 10.23
C ARG A 58 -10.98 -8.15 10.63
N SER A 59 -10.58 -7.10 11.36
CA SER A 59 -11.46 -6.00 11.76
C SER A 59 -10.65 -4.73 11.94
N LEU A 60 -11.20 -3.60 11.50
CA LEU A 60 -10.73 -2.26 11.80
C LEU A 60 -11.94 -1.47 12.31
N GLU A 61 -11.88 -0.96 13.54
CA GLU A 61 -12.98 -0.25 14.19
C GLU A 61 -14.33 -1.00 14.14
N GLY A 62 -14.28 -2.33 14.31
CA GLY A 62 -15.47 -3.20 14.27
C GLY A 62 -15.97 -3.55 12.86
N ARG A 63 -15.37 -3.02 11.80
CA ARG A 63 -15.73 -3.33 10.42
C ARG A 63 -14.83 -4.45 9.87
N PRO A 64 -15.38 -5.45 9.16
CA PRO A 64 -14.59 -6.41 8.42
C PRO A 64 -13.89 -5.72 7.24
N PRO A 65 -12.76 -6.24 6.74
CA PRO A 65 -12.11 -5.72 5.53
C PRO A 65 -12.98 -5.98 4.29
N ASP A 66 -12.90 -5.06 3.33
CA ASP A 66 -13.51 -5.25 2.01
C ASP A 66 -12.79 -6.33 1.19
N THR A 67 -11.49 -6.45 1.42
CA THR A 67 -10.66 -7.46 0.75
C THR A 67 -9.61 -8.00 1.72
N VAL A 68 -9.42 -9.31 1.67
CA VAL A 68 -8.24 -10.00 2.21
C VAL A 68 -7.69 -10.87 1.11
N ASP A 69 -6.45 -10.62 0.74
CA ASP A 69 -5.75 -11.44 -0.24
C ASP A 69 -4.25 -11.55 0.08
N SER A 70 -3.61 -12.46 -0.62
CA SER A 70 -2.17 -12.63 -0.55
C SER A 70 -1.61 -12.90 -1.94
N GLY A 71 -0.32 -12.64 -2.10
CA GLY A 71 0.32 -12.76 -3.40
C GLY A 71 1.82 -12.69 -3.33
N ARG A 72 2.44 -12.58 -4.50
CA ARG A 72 3.88 -12.36 -4.63
C ARG A 72 4.22 -11.46 -5.79
N ASN A 73 5.33 -10.76 -5.64
CA ASN A 73 6.00 -9.99 -6.66
C ASN A 73 7.28 -10.71 -7.06
N CYS A 74 7.47 -10.89 -8.37
CA CYS A 74 8.59 -11.61 -9.00
C CYS A 74 9.23 -10.80 -10.12
N SER A 75 8.45 -9.91 -10.76
CA SER A 75 8.97 -9.07 -11.84
C SER A 75 9.90 -7.98 -11.31
N ALA A 76 10.91 -7.60 -12.11
CA ALA A 76 11.79 -6.49 -11.76
C ALA A 76 11.02 -5.18 -11.54
N ALA A 77 9.92 -4.97 -12.28
CA ALA A 77 9.08 -3.79 -12.14
C ALA A 77 8.34 -3.76 -10.79
N ALA A 78 7.78 -4.90 -10.34
CA ALA A 78 7.07 -4.99 -9.07
C ALA A 78 8.03 -5.03 -7.87
N LEU A 79 9.20 -5.62 -8.02
CA LEU A 79 10.24 -5.64 -6.98
C LEU A 79 10.92 -4.29 -6.81
N SER A 80 11.09 -3.50 -7.90
CA SER A 80 11.68 -2.17 -7.86
C SER A 80 12.97 -2.12 -7.00
N THR A 81 13.04 -1.30 -5.95
CA THR A 81 14.20 -1.17 -5.04
C THR A 81 14.53 -2.48 -4.31
N PHE A 82 13.57 -3.35 -4.03
CA PHE A 82 13.85 -4.67 -3.43
C PHE A 82 14.81 -5.51 -4.26
N ALA A 83 14.78 -5.39 -5.60
CA ALA A 83 15.70 -6.11 -6.47
C ALA A 83 17.16 -5.68 -6.27
N THR A 84 17.42 -4.43 -5.88
CA THR A 84 18.78 -3.93 -5.58
C THR A 84 19.36 -4.55 -4.32
N HIS A 85 18.50 -5.00 -3.40
CA HIS A 85 18.86 -5.73 -2.19
C HIS A 85 18.90 -7.26 -2.39
N GLY A 86 18.75 -7.71 -3.65
CA GLY A 86 18.84 -9.13 -4.00
C GLY A 86 17.56 -9.93 -3.77
N ILE A 87 16.44 -9.28 -3.43
CA ILE A 87 15.13 -9.92 -3.31
C ILE A 87 14.66 -10.33 -4.71
N LYS A 88 14.34 -11.60 -4.87
CA LYS A 88 13.87 -12.19 -6.15
C LYS A 88 12.39 -12.56 -6.11
N GLU A 89 11.84 -12.72 -4.93
CA GLU A 89 10.45 -13.01 -4.65
C GLU A 89 10.07 -12.29 -3.35
N LEU A 90 9.03 -11.45 -3.41
CA LEU A 90 8.44 -10.81 -2.25
C LEU A 90 7.03 -11.32 -2.10
N LYS A 91 6.77 -12.13 -1.07
CA LYS A 91 5.41 -12.56 -0.69
C LYS A 91 4.75 -11.52 0.18
N PHE A 92 3.43 -11.42 0.06
CA PHE A 92 2.65 -10.50 0.88
C PHE A 92 1.25 -11.03 1.16
N ALA A 93 0.65 -10.52 2.23
CA ALA A 93 -0.79 -10.57 2.44
C ALA A 93 -1.26 -9.21 2.94
N GLY A 94 -2.52 -8.87 2.67
CA GLY A 94 -3.09 -7.61 3.08
C GLY A 94 -4.60 -7.67 3.33
N SER A 95 -5.04 -6.81 4.25
CA SER A 95 -6.45 -6.47 4.46
C SER A 95 -6.66 -5.02 4.08
N THR A 96 -7.74 -4.72 3.37
CA THR A 96 -8.06 -3.38 2.87
C THR A 96 -9.47 -2.96 3.27
N TRP A 97 -9.60 -1.72 3.72
CA TRP A 97 -10.86 -1.03 4.02
C TRP A 97 -10.92 0.24 3.18
N SER A 98 -11.83 0.27 2.22
CA SER A 98 -12.05 1.43 1.37
C SER A 98 -12.98 2.43 2.06
N SER A 99 -12.66 3.71 1.95
CA SER A 99 -13.52 4.83 2.36
C SER A 99 -13.87 5.75 1.18
N GLY A 100 -13.47 5.38 -0.04
CA GLY A 100 -13.72 6.11 -1.28
C GLY A 100 -12.84 5.59 -2.43
N PRO A 101 -12.91 6.19 -3.61
CA PRO A 101 -12.15 5.74 -4.78
C PRO A 101 -10.63 5.72 -4.57
N ASP A 102 -10.10 6.70 -3.83
CA ASP A 102 -8.66 6.89 -3.61
C ASP A 102 -8.35 7.11 -2.12
N ALA A 103 -9.24 6.64 -1.23
CA ALA A 103 -9.10 6.75 0.22
C ALA A 103 -9.39 5.40 0.89
N GLY A 104 -8.69 5.13 1.97
CA GLY A 104 -8.86 3.90 2.74
C GLY A 104 -7.64 3.55 3.57
N THR A 105 -7.72 2.38 4.18
CA THR A 105 -6.67 1.80 5.00
C THR A 105 -6.27 0.45 4.42
N SER A 106 -4.97 0.20 4.34
CA SER A 106 -4.42 -1.12 4.04
C SER A 106 -3.43 -1.51 5.12
N ILE A 107 -3.58 -2.73 5.65
CA ILE A 107 -2.66 -3.31 6.62
C ILE A 107 -2.11 -4.59 6.00
N ALA A 108 -0.79 -4.66 5.86
CA ALA A 108 -0.15 -5.77 5.16
C ALA A 108 1.05 -6.33 5.92
N VAL A 109 1.45 -7.53 5.53
CA VAL A 109 2.68 -8.18 5.94
C VAL A 109 3.46 -8.57 4.70
N PHE A 110 4.75 -8.26 4.67
CA PHE A 110 5.70 -8.63 3.63
C PHE A 110 6.67 -9.68 4.17
N SER A 111 7.04 -10.63 3.30
CA SER A 111 7.95 -11.72 3.64
C SER A 111 8.85 -12.08 2.46
N ALA A 112 10.15 -12.04 2.72
CA ALA A 112 11.19 -12.58 1.85
C ALA A 112 12.40 -12.95 2.70
N PRO A 113 13.26 -13.88 2.26
CA PRO A 113 14.49 -14.18 2.99
C PRO A 113 15.37 -12.95 3.19
N GLY A 114 15.67 -12.62 4.46
CA GLY A 114 16.51 -11.47 4.82
C GLY A 114 15.88 -10.10 4.65
N LEU A 115 14.56 -10.01 4.41
CA LEU A 115 13.85 -8.73 4.27
C LEU A 115 14.04 -7.85 5.51
N GLN A 116 14.36 -6.58 5.30
CA GLN A 116 14.55 -5.57 6.33
C GLN A 116 13.50 -4.45 6.18
N ALA A 117 13.12 -3.85 7.31
CA ALA A 117 12.13 -2.78 7.31
C ALA A 117 12.62 -1.52 6.54
N ASP A 118 13.91 -1.19 6.64
CA ASP A 118 14.50 -0.06 5.91
C ASP A 118 14.40 -0.22 4.38
N TRP A 119 14.43 -1.45 3.85
CA TRP A 119 14.23 -1.70 2.41
C TRP A 119 12.76 -1.49 1.98
N VAL A 120 11.83 -1.81 2.88
CA VAL A 120 10.41 -1.52 2.66
C VAL A 120 10.16 -0.02 2.70
N HIS A 121 10.76 0.67 3.67
CA HIS A 121 10.75 2.12 3.77
C HIS A 121 11.29 2.78 2.49
N GLU A 122 12.47 2.37 2.01
CA GLU A 122 13.08 2.85 0.76
C GLU A 122 12.13 2.67 -0.44
N PHE A 123 11.45 1.53 -0.51
CA PHE A 123 10.50 1.26 -1.59
C PHE A 123 9.36 2.29 -1.62
N TYR A 124 8.74 2.54 -0.47
CA TYR A 124 7.63 3.49 -0.38
C TYR A 124 8.07 4.94 -0.52
N LEU A 125 9.21 5.32 0.07
CA LEU A 125 9.81 6.64 -0.05
C LEU A 125 10.11 6.97 -1.51
N THR A 126 10.81 6.04 -2.21
CA THR A 126 11.10 6.20 -3.64
C THR A 126 9.84 6.34 -4.48
N GLY A 127 8.77 5.62 -4.12
CA GLY A 127 7.46 5.74 -4.76
C GLY A 127 6.81 7.11 -4.54
N ALA A 128 6.82 7.60 -3.30
CA ALA A 128 6.28 8.89 -2.94
C ALA A 128 7.03 10.05 -3.63
N GLU A 129 8.35 10.02 -3.63
CA GLU A 129 9.20 11.05 -4.27
C GLU A 129 9.05 11.10 -5.80
N LYS A 130 8.83 9.95 -6.44
CA LYS A 130 8.64 9.87 -7.90
C LYS A 130 7.22 10.21 -8.36
N ALA A 131 6.25 10.24 -7.48
CA ALA A 131 4.88 10.54 -7.83
C ALA A 131 4.73 12.01 -8.19
N SER A 132 4.26 12.30 -9.41
CA SER A 132 4.14 13.67 -9.93
C SER A 132 3.13 14.55 -9.21
N THR A 133 2.28 13.96 -8.38
CA THR A 133 1.27 14.64 -7.58
C THR A 133 1.67 14.85 -6.13
N THR A 134 2.84 14.35 -5.71
CA THR A 134 3.34 14.56 -4.35
C THR A 134 3.87 15.96 -4.19
N GLU A 135 3.34 16.70 -3.21
CA GLU A 135 3.72 18.08 -2.91
C GLU A 135 4.75 18.12 -1.77
N THR A 136 4.56 17.29 -0.75
CA THR A 136 5.47 17.19 0.40
C THR A 136 5.66 15.73 0.79
N VAL A 137 6.87 15.42 1.26
CA VAL A 137 7.21 14.13 1.89
C VAL A 137 7.94 14.45 3.18
N GLU A 138 7.45 13.92 4.30
CA GLU A 138 8.05 14.03 5.62
C GLU A 138 8.36 12.63 6.15
N GLU A 139 9.54 12.46 6.72
CA GLU A 139 9.96 11.20 7.32
C GLU A 139 10.09 11.33 8.84
N SER A 140 9.75 10.26 9.55
CA SER A 140 9.97 10.15 10.99
C SER A 140 10.20 8.70 11.41
N THR A 141 10.72 8.51 12.63
CA THR A 141 11.03 7.19 13.19
C THR A 141 10.27 6.98 14.51
N PRO A 142 8.97 6.70 14.45
CA PRO A 142 8.18 6.45 15.65
C PRO A 142 8.49 5.10 16.28
N THR A 143 7.90 4.83 17.43
CA THR A 143 7.88 3.52 18.04
C THR A 143 6.48 2.92 17.93
N VAL A 144 6.37 1.72 17.38
CA VAL A 144 5.13 0.95 17.28
C VAL A 144 5.29 -0.33 18.10
N ASN A 145 4.47 -0.50 19.13
CA ASN A 145 4.56 -1.65 20.06
C ASN A 145 5.94 -1.90 20.66
N GLY A 146 6.64 -0.83 21.00
CA GLY A 146 8.00 -0.90 21.54
C GLY A 146 9.08 -1.22 20.50
N LYS A 147 8.74 -1.33 19.22
CA LYS A 147 9.67 -1.56 18.11
C LYS A 147 9.94 -0.27 17.36
N PRO A 148 11.19 0.00 16.94
CA PRO A 148 11.47 1.09 16.01
C PRO A 148 10.67 0.89 14.71
N ALA A 149 10.10 1.97 14.20
CA ALA A 149 9.37 1.98 12.94
C ALA A 149 9.84 3.13 12.07
N PHE A 150 9.58 3.04 10.78
CA PHE A 150 9.72 4.12 9.82
C PHE A 150 8.33 4.66 9.47
N ARG A 151 8.24 5.94 9.25
CA ARG A 151 7.01 6.60 8.83
C ARG A 151 7.28 7.61 7.74
N ILE A 152 6.47 7.58 6.71
CA ILE A 152 6.39 8.56 5.63
C ILE A 152 5.02 9.20 5.69
N ASP A 153 4.98 10.52 5.76
CA ASP A 153 3.77 11.31 5.59
C ASP A 153 3.90 12.11 4.31
N ALA A 154 2.94 11.97 3.41
CA ALA A 154 2.93 12.68 2.14
C ALA A 154 1.62 13.44 1.95
N LEU A 155 1.73 14.64 1.39
CA LEU A 155 0.61 15.35 0.80
C LEU A 155 0.64 15.09 -0.70
N ASN A 156 -0.37 14.38 -1.21
CA ASN A 156 -0.45 14.00 -2.60
C ASN A 156 -1.72 14.60 -3.23
N GLY A 157 -1.58 15.78 -3.81
CA GLY A 157 -2.71 16.55 -4.34
C GLY A 157 -3.75 16.87 -3.25
N GLU A 158 -4.91 16.20 -3.31
CA GLU A 158 -6.01 16.41 -2.35
C GLU A 158 -6.06 15.34 -1.24
N SER A 159 -4.93 14.63 -0.97
CA SER A 159 -4.93 13.46 -0.10
C SER A 159 -3.76 13.49 0.88
N TYR A 160 -4.06 13.31 2.18
CA TYR A 160 -3.08 12.89 3.18
C TYR A 160 -2.78 11.42 2.98
N GLN A 161 -1.51 11.05 2.99
CA GLN A 161 -1.07 9.65 2.93
C GLN A 161 -0.03 9.41 4.00
N SER A 162 -0.22 8.34 4.79
CA SER A 162 0.77 7.87 5.75
C SER A 162 1.11 6.42 5.47
N VAL A 163 2.40 6.11 5.44
CA VAL A 163 2.94 4.76 5.38
C VAL A 163 3.80 4.55 6.61
N ILE A 164 3.48 3.52 7.39
CA ILE A 164 4.25 3.15 8.57
C ILE A 164 4.65 1.69 8.43
N ASP A 165 5.94 1.39 8.58
CA ASP A 165 6.46 0.05 8.51
C ASP A 165 7.44 -0.26 9.65
N TRP A 166 7.47 -1.52 10.09
CA TRP A 166 8.36 -1.99 11.14
C TRP A 166 8.70 -3.46 11.00
N GLN A 167 9.88 -3.82 11.54
CA GLN A 167 10.31 -5.21 11.57
C GLN A 167 9.50 -6.02 12.58
N ASP A 168 8.97 -7.17 12.14
CA ASP A 168 8.23 -8.11 12.98
C ASP A 168 8.77 -9.54 12.79
N GLY A 169 9.83 -9.85 13.52
CA GLY A 169 10.59 -11.10 13.33
C GLY A 169 11.30 -11.12 11.98
N ASP A 170 10.98 -12.12 11.16
CA ASP A 170 11.49 -12.30 9.79
C ASP A 170 10.63 -11.64 8.71
N ARG A 171 9.65 -10.82 9.13
CA ARG A 171 8.69 -10.14 8.26
C ARG A 171 8.69 -8.64 8.53
N VAL A 172 8.07 -7.89 7.62
CA VAL A 172 7.82 -6.47 7.81
C VAL A 172 6.32 -6.22 7.77
N ARG A 173 5.79 -5.57 8.80
CA ARG A 173 4.41 -5.09 8.83
C ARG A 173 4.33 -3.70 8.26
N ILE A 174 3.20 -3.39 7.61
CA ILE A 174 2.97 -2.13 6.95
C ILE A 174 1.54 -1.69 7.20
N VAL A 175 1.38 -0.41 7.52
CA VAL A 175 0.12 0.30 7.58
C VAL A 175 0.16 1.41 6.56
N LEU A 176 -0.83 1.46 5.68
CA LEU A 176 -1.07 2.57 4.76
C LEU A 176 -2.43 3.17 5.06
N VAL A 177 -2.49 4.49 5.19
CA VAL A 177 -3.73 5.24 5.33
C VAL A 177 -3.74 6.38 4.31
N ALA A 178 -4.81 6.48 3.54
CA ALA A 178 -5.05 7.59 2.63
C ALA A 178 -6.41 8.24 2.95
N SER A 179 -6.44 9.56 3.04
CA SER A 179 -7.64 10.32 3.38
C SER A 179 -7.73 11.58 2.55
N PHE A 180 -8.90 11.90 1.97
CA PHE A 180 -9.07 13.15 1.27
C PHE A 180 -9.15 14.34 2.24
N ILE A 181 -8.40 15.41 1.94
CA ILE A 181 -8.36 16.66 2.71
C ILE A 181 -9.76 17.30 2.84
N ARG A 182 -10.59 17.16 1.81
CA ARG A 182 -11.96 17.69 1.80
C ARG A 182 -12.91 16.95 2.76
N ASP A 183 -12.59 15.70 3.12
CA ASP A 183 -13.48 14.83 3.89
C ASP A 183 -13.03 14.70 5.36
N VAL A 184 -11.71 14.89 5.62
CA VAL A 184 -11.14 14.77 6.95
C VAL A 184 -10.10 15.86 7.22
N SER A 185 -9.97 16.28 8.48
CA SER A 185 -8.85 17.11 8.94
C SER A 185 -7.57 16.27 9.10
N LYS A 186 -6.42 16.92 9.25
CA LYS A 186 -5.15 16.23 9.56
C LYS A 186 -5.26 15.43 10.87
N GLU A 187 -5.92 15.98 11.89
CA GLU A 187 -6.14 15.31 13.18
C GLU A 187 -7.01 14.06 13.04
N GLN A 188 -8.03 14.11 12.19
CA GLN A 188 -8.87 12.92 11.90
C GLN A 188 -8.09 11.87 11.10
N HIS A 189 -7.24 12.29 10.16
CA HIS A 189 -6.33 11.38 9.46
C HIS A 189 -5.40 10.67 10.45
N GLU A 190 -4.80 11.41 11.42
CA GLU A 190 -3.97 10.81 12.46
C GLU A 190 -4.74 9.81 13.35
N GLN A 191 -6.02 10.07 13.63
CA GLN A 191 -6.87 9.11 14.35
C GLN A 191 -7.06 7.82 13.54
N HIS A 192 -7.26 7.91 12.22
CA HIS A 192 -7.33 6.73 11.35
C HIS A 192 -6.00 5.97 11.32
N VAL A 193 -4.87 6.69 11.28
CA VAL A 193 -3.53 6.09 11.38
C VAL A 193 -3.38 5.32 12.69
N GLN A 194 -3.74 5.94 13.83
CA GLN A 194 -3.64 5.27 15.13
C GLN A 194 -4.53 4.03 15.22
N ALA A 195 -5.78 4.12 14.76
CA ALA A 195 -6.69 2.97 14.74
C ALA A 195 -6.14 1.80 13.88
N ALA A 196 -5.50 2.13 12.76
CA ALA A 196 -4.87 1.13 11.89
C ALA A 196 -3.63 0.49 12.56
N LEU A 197 -2.81 1.28 13.25
CA LEU A 197 -1.67 0.77 14.02
C LEU A 197 -2.12 -0.15 15.17
N ASP A 198 -3.16 0.23 15.89
CA ASP A 198 -3.73 -0.59 16.96
C ASP A 198 -4.23 -1.94 16.41
N ALA A 199 -4.95 -1.92 15.27
CA ALA A 199 -5.42 -3.13 14.60
C ALA A 199 -4.28 -4.01 14.07
N ALA A 200 -3.21 -3.41 13.57
CA ALA A 200 -2.03 -4.13 13.05
C ALA A 200 -1.19 -4.77 14.16
N SER A 201 -1.43 -4.38 15.40
CA SER A 201 -0.63 -4.71 16.58
C SER A 201 -1.18 -5.86 17.41
N GLY A 202 -2.45 -6.18 17.24
CA GLY A 202 -3.17 -7.30 17.89
C GLY A 202 -2.99 -8.57 17.14
#